data_2ddc5688690b4fea849e247aac05ec30
#
_entry.id   2ddc5688690b4fea849e247aac05ec30
#
_cell.length_a   1.000
_cell.length_b   1.000
_cell.length_c   1.000
_cell.angle_alpha   90.00
_cell.angle_beta   90.00
_cell.angle_gamma   90.00
#
_symmetry.space_group_name_H-M   'P 1'
#
loop_
_entity.id
_entity.type
_entity.pdbx_description
1 polymer ?
#
loop_
_entity_poly.entity_id
_entity_poly.type
_entity_poly.pdbx_seq_one_letter_code
_entity_poly.pdbx_strand_id
1 'polypeptide(L)' 'MLPIFFIIQNENDRLLAEMLYRKYKHQMYVIAYSILHNRADAEDVVMDSVYKILKNIDKFSM' A
#
# COMPACT_ATOMS: atom_id res chain seq x y z
N MET A 1 -7.02 7.27 8.81
CA MET A 1 -6.77 5.96 8.15
C MET A 1 -7.52 5.90 6.83
N LEU A 2 -6.89 5.37 5.79
CA LEU A 2 -7.54 5.22 4.49
C LEU A 2 -8.58 4.10 4.56
N PRO A 3 -9.72 4.23 3.85
CA PRO A 3 -10.76 3.20 3.89
C PRO A 3 -10.28 1.81 3.48
N ILE A 4 -9.29 1.73 2.60
CA ILE A 4 -8.76 0.44 2.14
C ILE A 4 -8.21 -0.41 3.30
N PHE A 5 -7.79 0.22 4.39
CA PHE A 5 -7.23 -0.51 5.53
C PHE A 5 -8.31 -1.24 6.34
N PHE A 6 -9.58 -0.95 6.12
CA PHE A 6 -10.66 -1.65 6.81
C PHE A 6 -10.84 -3.09 6.33
N ILE A 7 -10.20 -3.50 5.25
CA ILE A 7 -10.19 -4.91 4.85
C ILE A 7 -9.41 -5.77 5.85
N ILE A 8 -8.58 -5.15 6.67
CA ILE A 8 -7.81 -5.84 7.71
C ILE A 8 -8.60 -5.77 9.00
N GLN A 9 -8.98 -6.94 9.54
CA GLN A 9 -9.81 -7.00 10.74
C GLN A 9 -9.00 -6.79 12.02
N ASN A 10 -7.74 -7.21 12.04
CA ASN A 10 -6.88 -7.05 13.20
C ASN A 10 -6.35 -5.62 13.26
N GLU A 11 -6.60 -4.94 14.39
CA GLU A 11 -6.20 -3.54 14.55
C GLU A 11 -4.69 -3.36 14.48
N ASN A 12 -3.92 -4.28 15.07
CA ASN A 12 -2.46 -4.19 15.02
C ASN A 12 -1.94 -4.30 13.60
N ASP A 13 -2.54 -5.18 12.80
CA ASP A 13 -2.17 -5.32 11.40
C ASP A 13 -2.54 -4.09 10.60
N ARG A 14 -3.66 -3.43 10.91
CA ARG A 14 -4.04 -2.18 10.27
C ARG A 14 -3.03 -1.07 10.56
N LEU A 15 -2.59 -0.96 11.82
CA LEU A 15 -1.61 0.04 12.20
C LEU A 15 -0.28 -0.21 11.51
N LEU A 16 0.15 -1.46 11.43
CA LEU A 16 1.36 -1.84 10.73
C LEU A 16 1.26 -1.48 9.25
N ALA A 17 0.16 -1.83 8.62
CA ALA A 17 -0.06 -1.55 7.20
C ALA A 17 -0.06 -0.06 6.92
N GLU A 18 -0.71 0.74 7.76
CA GLU A 18 -0.73 2.20 7.60
C GLU A 18 0.67 2.78 7.73
N MET A 19 1.44 2.30 8.70
CA MET A 19 2.80 2.76 8.90
C MET A 19 3.67 2.44 7.69
N LEU A 20 3.58 1.22 7.18
CA LEU A 20 4.34 0.81 6.00
C LEU A 20 3.91 1.60 4.76
N TYR A 21 2.62 1.86 4.61
CA TYR A 21 2.11 2.66 3.50
C TYR A 21 2.69 4.06 3.55
N ARG A 22 2.65 4.71 4.71
CA ARG A 22 3.17 6.08 4.86
C ARG A 22 4.67 6.13 4.59
N LYS A 23 5.39 5.10 5.00
CA LYS A 23 6.84 5.07 4.85
C LYS A 23 7.26 4.87 3.39
N TYR A 24 6.58 4.02 2.66
CA TYR A 24 7.04 3.57 1.35
C TYR A 24 6.25 4.11 0.17
N LYS A 25 5.11 4.76 0.41
CA LYS A 25 4.23 5.18 -0.68
C LYS A 25 4.93 6.11 -1.68
N HIS A 26 5.75 7.04 -1.18
CA HIS A 26 6.46 7.97 -2.06
C HIS A 26 7.48 7.24 -2.93
N GLN A 27 8.25 6.34 -2.33
CA GLN A 27 9.22 5.55 -3.08
C GLN A 27 8.54 4.69 -4.15
N MET A 28 7.43 4.05 -3.78
CA MET A 28 6.68 3.23 -4.72
C MET A 28 6.16 4.07 -5.88
N TYR A 29 5.65 5.27 -5.59
CA TYR A 29 5.16 6.19 -6.60
C TYR A 29 6.28 6.63 -7.55
N VAL A 30 7.44 7.00 -7.00
CA VAL A 30 8.57 7.45 -7.81
C VAL A 30 9.02 6.34 -8.76
N ILE A 31 9.12 5.12 -8.27
CA ILE A 31 9.52 3.98 -9.10
C ILE A 31 8.48 3.73 -10.21
N ALA A 32 7.22 3.71 -9.85
CA ALA A 32 6.14 3.48 -10.82
C ALA A 32 6.10 4.58 -11.87
N TYR A 33 6.25 5.84 -11.45
CA TYR A 33 6.26 6.97 -12.38
C TYR A 33 7.46 6.91 -13.32
N SER A 34 8.62 6.49 -12.84
CA SER A 34 9.81 6.42 -13.69
C SER A 34 9.64 5.41 -14.82
N ILE A 35 8.79 4.42 -14.63
CA ILE A 35 8.52 3.39 -15.64
C ILE A 35 7.37 3.82 -16.56
N LEU A 36 6.29 4.32 -15.97
CA LEU A 36 5.03 4.57 -16.69
C LEU A 36 4.94 5.98 -17.29
N HIS A 37 5.65 6.94 -16.71
CA HIS A 37 5.63 8.36 -17.12
C HIS A 37 4.22 8.95 -17.15
N ASN A 38 3.34 8.42 -16.28
CA ASN A 38 1.95 8.87 -16.19
C ASN A 38 1.54 8.83 -14.73
N ARG A 39 1.08 9.98 -14.22
CA ARG A 39 0.73 10.12 -12.81
C ARG A 39 -0.43 9.20 -12.42
N ALA A 40 -1.50 9.19 -13.21
CA ALA A 40 -2.67 8.37 -12.88
C ALA A 40 -2.33 6.89 -12.87
N ASP A 41 -1.57 6.43 -13.86
CA ASP A 41 -1.15 5.04 -13.92
C ASP A 41 -0.22 4.67 -12.77
N ALA A 42 0.69 5.58 -12.39
CA ALA A 42 1.59 5.35 -11.27
C ALA A 42 0.81 5.24 -9.97
N GLU A 43 -0.17 6.10 -9.75
CA GLU A 43 -1.03 6.04 -8.57
C GLU A 43 -1.82 4.73 -8.52
N ASP A 44 -2.34 4.29 -9.66
CA ASP A 44 -3.07 3.04 -9.76
C ASP A 44 -2.19 1.84 -9.39
N VAL A 45 -0.96 1.82 -9.88
CA VAL A 45 -0.01 0.75 -9.55
C VAL A 45 0.31 0.73 -8.07
N VAL A 46 0.53 1.91 -7.48
CA VAL A 46 0.81 2.01 -6.04
C VAL A 46 -0.38 1.48 -5.24
N MET A 47 -1.60 1.89 -5.58
CA MET A 47 -2.79 1.45 -4.86
C MET A 47 -3.04 -0.05 -5.04
N ASP A 48 -2.83 -0.58 -6.24
CA ASP A 48 -2.96 -2.01 -6.49
C ASP A 48 -1.96 -2.81 -5.65
N SER A 49 -0.72 -2.34 -5.58
CA SER A 49 0.32 -2.98 -4.79
C SER A 49 -0.02 -2.95 -3.31
N VAL A 50 -0.49 -1.82 -2.81
CA VAL A 50 -0.93 -1.68 -1.41
C VAL A 50 -2.07 -2.65 -1.12
N TYR A 51 -3.05 -2.73 -2.01
CA TYR A 51 -4.18 -3.64 -1.83
C TYR A 51 -3.71 -5.10 -1.70
N LYS A 52 -2.79 -5.51 -2.56
CA LYS A 52 -2.27 -6.88 -2.51
C LYS A 52 -1.51 -7.16 -1.22
N ILE A 53 -0.74 -6.20 -0.74
CA ILE A 53 -0.03 -6.35 0.53
C ILE A 53 -1.03 -6.46 1.69
N LEU A 54 -2.03 -5.60 1.72
CA LEU A 54 -3.04 -5.60 2.79
C LEU A 54 -3.84 -6.90 2.80
N LYS A 55 -4.14 -7.42 1.64
CA LYS A 55 -4.90 -8.67 1.52
C LYS A 55 -4.15 -9.85 2.12
N ASN A 56 -2.83 -9.79 2.16
CA ASN A 56 -1.98 -10.86 2.67
C ASN A 56 -1.18 -10.45 3.90
N ILE A 57 -1.66 -9.43 4.63
CA ILE A 57 -0.88 -8.85 5.74
C ILE A 57 -0.61 -9.87 6.85
N ASP A 58 -1.52 -10.81 7.05
CA ASP A 58 -1.36 -11.85 8.06
C ASP A 58 -0.16 -12.76 7.77
N LYS A 59 0.28 -12.82 6.52
CA LYS A 59 1.47 -13.57 6.13
C LYS A 59 2.75 -12.80 6.41
N PHE A 60 2.66 -11.49 6.60
CA PHE A 60 3.82 -10.63 6.87
C PHE A 60 3.95 -10.24 8.33
N SER A 61 2.87 -10.32 9.10
CA SER A 61 2.86 -9.93 10.51
C SER A 61 3.03 -11.16 11.40
N MET A 62 4.23 -11.55 11.60
CA MET A 62 4.50 -12.68 12.50
C MET A 62 5.19 -12.24 13.76
#